data_f4128aa0efcccab950c69483adf60836
#
_entry.id   f4128aa0efcccab950c69483adf60836
#
_cell.length_a   1.000
_cell.length_b   1.000
_cell.length_c   1.000
_cell.angle_alpha   90.00
_cell.angle_beta   90.00
_cell.angle_gamma   90.00
#
_symmetry.space_group_name_H-M   'P 1'
#
loop_
_entity.id
_entity.type
_entity.pdbx_description
1 polymer ?
#
loop_
_entity_poly.entity_id
_entity_poly.type
_entity_poly.pdbx_seq_one_letter_code
_entity_poly.pdbx_strand_id
1 'polypeptide(L)'
;MMKRNILAVVIPALLVAGAANAAEIYNKNGNKLDFYGKVNAEHDFVTSGDDTNNNDATYAQIGFKGETQINDQLTGYGQWEYQIQGNTTESDNQSWTRVAFAGLKFAEAGSFDYGRNYGVIYDVTSWTDVLPEFGGDTYGSDNFLQSRANGVATYRNQDFFGLVDGLNFALQYQGKNGSVSGENDTGRSTLKQNGDGYGASLTYNLGEGFSIGGAMSSSKRTADQNNTANPALKGEGDRAEVYSGGLKYDANNIYLAAQYTQTYNATRVGSLGWANKAQNFEAVAQYQFDFGLRPSVAYLQSKGKDIEGYGDQDLLKYVDVGATYYFNKNM
;
A
#
# COMPACT_ATOMS: atom_id res chain seq x y z
N MET A 1 28.27 -16.18 32.75
CA MET A 1 27.26 -15.11 32.60
C MET A 1 27.48 -14.48 31.24
N MET A 2 26.84 -14.98 30.21
CA MET A 2 26.99 -14.44 28.83
C MET A 2 25.92 -13.39 28.63
N LYS A 3 26.32 -12.17 28.37
CA LYS A 3 25.43 -11.08 27.95
C LYS A 3 25.04 -11.36 26.51
N ARG A 4 23.80 -11.75 26.30
CA ARG A 4 23.19 -11.83 24.96
C ARG A 4 22.77 -10.43 24.56
N ASN A 5 23.52 -9.82 23.66
CA ASN A 5 23.07 -8.63 22.93
C ASN A 5 22.02 -9.10 21.93
N ILE A 6 20.77 -8.94 22.26
CA ILE A 6 19.64 -9.12 21.32
C ILE A 6 19.38 -7.75 20.72
N LEU A 7 20.07 -7.44 19.62
CA LEU A 7 19.68 -6.38 18.70
C LEU A 7 19.12 -7.07 17.46
N ALA A 8 17.89 -7.50 17.56
CA ALA A 8 17.11 -7.92 16.39
C ALA A 8 15.87 -7.06 16.30
N VAL A 9 16.03 -5.83 15.84
CA VAL A 9 14.87 -5.05 15.39
C VAL A 9 14.62 -5.42 13.94
N VAL A 10 13.77 -6.39 13.75
CA VAL A 10 13.17 -6.67 12.45
C VAL A 10 12.01 -5.71 12.29
N ILE A 11 12.19 -4.69 11.45
CA ILE A 11 11.06 -3.94 10.92
C ILE A 11 10.48 -4.80 9.81
N PRO A 12 9.29 -5.39 9.96
CA PRO A 12 8.76 -6.23 8.92
C PRO A 12 8.19 -5.43 7.78
N ALA A 13 8.62 -5.76 6.60
CA ALA A 13 7.84 -6.14 5.43
C ALA A 13 6.72 -5.23 4.89
N LEU A 14 6.68 -3.94 5.20
CA LEU A 14 5.94 -2.97 4.38
C LEU A 14 6.85 -2.25 3.37
N LEU A 15 8.01 -2.81 3.07
CA LEU A 15 9.05 -2.18 2.25
C LEU A 15 9.57 -3.10 1.14
N VAL A 16 8.76 -4.00 0.64
CA VAL A 16 9.15 -4.87 -0.49
C VAL A 16 8.54 -4.38 -1.80
N ALA A 17 8.56 -3.10 -2.03
CA ALA A 17 8.50 -2.55 -3.38
C ALA A 17 9.68 -1.59 -3.55
N GLY A 18 10.79 -2.12 -4.05
CA GLY A 18 12.02 -1.38 -4.25
C GLY A 18 12.77 -1.11 -2.94
N ALA A 19 13.57 -2.08 -2.50
CA ALA A 19 14.55 -1.88 -1.44
C ALA A 19 15.61 -0.88 -1.91
N ALA A 20 15.27 0.40 -1.89
CA ALA A 20 16.27 1.42 -1.79
C ALA A 20 16.96 1.17 -0.45
N ASN A 21 18.21 0.69 -0.49
CA ASN A 21 19.00 0.54 0.72
C ASN A 21 19.10 1.91 1.38
N ALA A 22 18.40 2.08 2.51
CA ALA A 22 18.48 3.31 3.27
C ALA A 22 19.92 3.50 3.72
N ALA A 23 20.49 4.66 3.42
CA ALA A 23 21.78 5.05 3.94
C ALA A 23 21.59 5.59 5.35
N GLU A 24 22.24 4.97 6.33
CA GLU A 24 22.31 5.52 7.68
C GLU A 24 23.10 6.83 7.65
N ILE A 25 22.42 7.96 7.89
CA ILE A 25 23.06 9.29 7.95
C ILE A 25 23.55 9.58 9.36
N TYR A 26 22.81 9.12 10.35
CA TYR A 26 23.09 9.39 11.76
C TYR A 26 22.65 8.21 12.62
N ASN A 27 23.53 7.80 13.54
CA ASN A 27 23.20 6.78 14.54
C ASN A 27 24.06 7.01 15.78
N LYS A 28 23.52 7.73 16.76
CA LYS A 28 24.22 8.03 17.99
C LYS A 28 23.25 8.31 19.13
N ASN A 29 23.62 7.84 20.34
CA ASN A 29 22.89 8.12 21.58
C ASN A 29 21.40 7.72 21.50
N GLY A 30 21.08 6.57 20.88
CA GLY A 30 19.71 6.11 20.73
C GLY A 30 18.88 6.84 19.66
N ASN A 31 19.53 7.74 18.90
CA ASN A 31 18.88 8.40 17.75
C ASN A 31 19.42 7.85 16.44
N LYS A 32 18.53 7.55 15.52
CA LYS A 32 18.85 7.04 14.19
C LYS A 32 18.09 7.83 13.12
N LEU A 33 18.78 8.16 12.03
CA LEU A 33 18.20 8.77 10.85
C LEU A 33 18.74 8.07 9.60
N ASP A 34 17.84 7.51 8.83
CA ASP A 34 18.11 6.88 7.54
C ASP A 34 17.55 7.72 6.40
N PHE A 35 18.31 7.89 5.34
CA PHE A 35 17.87 8.45 4.07
C PHE A 35 17.74 7.35 3.04
N TYR A 36 16.68 7.39 2.24
CA TYR A 36 16.48 6.46 1.14
C TYR A 36 15.82 7.16 -0.06
N GLY A 37 15.90 6.53 -1.21
CA GLY A 37 15.26 7.05 -2.40
C GLY A 37 15.64 6.25 -3.64
N LYS A 38 14.96 6.56 -4.74
CA LYS A 38 15.26 6.00 -6.06
C LYS A 38 14.98 7.05 -7.14
N VAL A 39 15.64 6.89 -8.27
CA VAL A 39 15.23 7.50 -9.53
C VAL A 39 14.78 6.35 -10.44
N ASN A 40 13.57 6.45 -10.94
CA ASN A 40 12.98 5.51 -11.89
C ASN A 40 12.91 6.22 -13.24
N ALA A 41 13.77 5.82 -14.19
CA ALA A 41 13.70 6.29 -15.56
C ALA A 41 12.89 5.25 -16.35
N GLU A 42 11.74 5.68 -16.85
CA GLU A 42 10.72 4.79 -17.37
C GLU A 42 10.07 5.33 -18.62
N HIS A 43 9.81 4.45 -19.56
CA HIS A 43 9.13 4.78 -20.80
C HIS A 43 8.13 3.67 -21.16
N ASP A 44 6.87 4.06 -21.32
CA ASP A 44 5.79 3.16 -21.71
C ASP A 44 5.59 3.20 -23.23
N PHE A 45 5.58 2.02 -23.84
CA PHE A 45 5.25 1.84 -25.26
C PHE A 45 3.88 1.22 -25.38
N VAL A 46 2.87 2.00 -25.73
CA VAL A 46 1.50 1.50 -25.98
C VAL A 46 1.33 1.24 -27.47
N THR A 47 1.18 -0.03 -27.85
CA THR A 47 1.17 -0.46 -29.26
C THR A 47 -0.21 -0.86 -29.77
N SER A 48 -1.22 -0.91 -28.89
CA SER A 48 -2.60 -1.29 -29.27
C SER A 48 -3.62 -0.68 -28.32
N GLY A 49 -4.85 -0.53 -28.79
CA GLY A 49 -5.95 0.12 -28.06
C GLY A 49 -6.21 1.55 -28.54
N ASP A 50 -7.11 2.25 -27.87
CA ASP A 50 -7.52 3.62 -28.23
C ASP A 50 -6.44 4.66 -27.90
N ASP A 51 -5.56 4.36 -26.96
CA ASP A 51 -4.41 5.19 -26.59
C ASP A 51 -3.10 4.54 -27.06
N THR A 52 -2.66 4.90 -28.26
CA THR A 52 -1.36 4.48 -28.81
C THR A 52 -0.25 5.48 -28.50
N ASN A 53 -0.26 6.08 -27.32
CA ASN A 53 0.72 7.09 -26.94
C ASN A 53 1.91 6.45 -26.24
N ASN A 54 3.10 6.81 -26.68
CA ASN A 54 4.33 6.60 -25.92
C ASN A 54 4.35 7.61 -24.78
N ASN A 55 4.60 7.15 -23.58
CA ASN A 55 4.56 7.98 -22.38
C ASN A 55 5.85 7.85 -21.58
N ASP A 56 6.43 9.00 -21.24
CA ASP A 56 7.49 9.06 -20.24
C ASP A 56 6.85 9.04 -18.85
N ALA A 57 7.21 8.05 -18.02
CA ALA A 57 6.72 7.89 -16.66
C ALA A 57 7.84 8.07 -15.62
N THR A 58 8.94 8.74 -15.98
CA THR A 58 10.12 8.98 -15.14
C THR A 58 9.76 9.75 -13.87
N TYR A 59 10.23 9.27 -12.72
CA TYR A 59 10.05 9.93 -11.41
C TYR A 59 11.23 9.69 -10.46
N ALA A 60 11.32 10.51 -9.43
CA ALA A 60 12.19 10.29 -8.29
C ALA A 60 11.38 10.15 -7.00
N GLN A 61 11.88 9.36 -6.07
CA GLN A 61 11.36 9.27 -4.70
C GLN A 61 12.49 9.52 -3.72
N ILE A 62 12.21 10.27 -2.66
CA ILE A 62 13.11 10.50 -1.54
C ILE A 62 12.36 10.31 -0.24
N GLY A 63 13.04 9.86 0.79
CA GLY A 63 12.43 9.69 2.10
C GLY A 63 13.44 9.62 3.24
N PHE A 64 12.92 9.87 4.42
CA PHE A 64 13.65 9.77 5.69
C PHE A 64 12.88 8.85 6.63
N LYS A 65 13.63 8.04 7.39
CA LYS A 65 13.13 7.31 8.55
C LYS A 65 13.93 7.74 9.76
N GLY A 66 13.24 8.09 10.83
CA GLY A 66 13.86 8.50 12.08
C GLY A 66 13.38 7.64 13.24
N GLU A 67 14.30 7.35 14.17
CA GLU A 67 13.99 6.71 15.44
C GLU A 67 14.73 7.42 16.57
N THR A 68 14.09 7.52 17.72
CA THR A 68 14.72 8.03 18.94
C THR A 68 14.30 7.16 20.13
N GLN A 69 15.28 6.62 20.82
CA GLN A 69 15.04 5.86 22.04
C GLN A 69 14.75 6.83 23.19
N ILE A 70 13.53 6.79 23.74
CA ILE A 70 13.10 7.63 24.86
C ILE A 70 13.50 6.99 26.18
N ASN A 71 13.32 5.66 26.29
CA ASN A 71 13.80 4.82 27.38
C ASN A 71 13.90 3.36 26.90
N ASP A 72 14.21 2.42 27.79
CA ASP A 72 14.45 1.01 27.45
C ASP A 72 13.23 0.31 26.81
N GLN A 73 12.00 0.83 26.99
CA GLN A 73 10.76 0.24 26.51
C GLN A 73 10.02 1.10 25.48
N LEU A 74 10.47 2.35 25.27
CA LEU A 74 9.76 3.31 24.45
C LEU A 74 10.66 3.95 23.41
N THR A 75 10.29 3.84 22.15
CA THR A 75 10.98 4.46 21.01
C THR A 75 10.01 5.30 20.20
N GLY A 76 10.34 6.58 20.01
CA GLY A 76 9.67 7.43 19.03
C GLY A 76 10.17 7.10 17.63
N TYR A 77 9.28 7.10 16.64
CA TYR A 77 9.66 6.87 15.23
C TYR A 77 8.80 7.70 14.29
N GLY A 78 9.31 7.88 13.07
CA GLY A 78 8.57 8.55 12.02
C GLY A 78 9.16 8.29 10.65
N GLN A 79 8.35 8.53 9.62
CA GLN A 79 8.76 8.40 8.24
C GLN A 79 8.11 9.49 7.41
N TRP A 80 8.88 10.05 6.48
CA TRP A 80 8.38 10.89 5.41
C TRP A 80 8.93 10.41 4.07
N GLU A 81 8.06 10.33 3.05
CA GLU A 81 8.41 9.96 1.68
C GLU A 81 7.70 10.86 0.70
N TYR A 82 8.44 11.33 -0.29
CA TYR A 82 7.99 12.28 -1.29
C TYR A 82 8.31 11.78 -2.69
N GLN A 83 7.38 11.96 -3.62
CA GLN A 83 7.57 11.63 -5.02
C GLN A 83 7.55 12.92 -5.86
N ILE A 84 8.48 13.01 -6.79
CA ILE A 84 8.67 14.12 -7.72
C ILE A 84 8.62 13.53 -9.12
N GLN A 85 7.72 14.02 -9.96
CA GLN A 85 7.66 13.61 -11.36
C GLN A 85 8.78 14.25 -12.16
N GLY A 86 9.46 13.44 -12.99
CA GLY A 86 10.52 13.88 -13.90
C GLY A 86 10.04 14.06 -15.34
N ASN A 87 8.79 13.71 -15.63
CA ASN A 87 8.18 13.69 -16.95
C ASN A 87 7.28 14.92 -17.23
N THR A 88 7.29 15.92 -16.36
CA THR A 88 6.49 17.14 -16.51
C THR A 88 7.35 18.33 -16.95
N THR A 89 6.71 19.38 -17.46
CA THR A 89 7.42 20.63 -17.75
C THR A 89 7.83 21.34 -16.46
N GLU A 90 8.85 22.19 -16.50
CA GLU A 90 9.32 22.97 -15.33
C GLU A 90 8.21 23.87 -14.73
N SER A 91 7.20 24.23 -15.52
CA SER A 91 6.05 25.01 -15.08
C SER A 91 4.93 24.19 -14.43
N ASP A 92 4.93 22.88 -14.61
CA ASP A 92 3.92 21.95 -14.09
C ASP A 92 4.56 20.98 -13.09
N ASN A 93 4.77 21.45 -11.87
CA ASN A 93 5.42 20.69 -10.83
C ASN A 93 4.41 19.71 -10.19
N GLN A 94 4.40 18.46 -10.65
CA GLN A 94 3.63 17.40 -10.05
C GLN A 94 4.50 16.65 -9.03
N SER A 95 4.16 16.84 -7.77
CA SER A 95 4.84 16.17 -6.67
C SER A 95 3.89 16.00 -5.47
N TRP A 96 4.09 14.94 -4.69
CA TRP A 96 3.22 14.66 -3.55
C TRP A 96 3.91 13.87 -2.45
N THR A 97 3.42 14.07 -1.20
CA THR A 97 3.78 13.22 -0.07
C THR A 97 3.11 11.86 -0.21
N ARG A 98 3.90 10.80 -0.24
CA ARG A 98 3.44 9.41 -0.25
C ARG A 98 3.08 8.93 1.14
N VAL A 99 3.99 9.10 2.11
CA VAL A 99 3.76 8.84 3.53
C VAL A 99 4.32 9.97 4.38
N ALA A 100 3.67 10.25 5.51
CA ALA A 100 4.11 11.21 6.52
C ALA A 100 3.41 10.88 7.84
N PHE A 101 4.09 10.18 8.72
CA PHE A 101 3.54 9.77 10.00
C PHE A 101 4.61 9.76 11.09
N ALA A 102 4.16 9.82 12.34
CA ALA A 102 4.98 9.65 13.51
C ALA A 102 4.26 8.76 14.53
N GLY A 103 5.03 8.09 15.37
CA GLY A 103 4.47 7.12 16.31
C GLY A 103 5.42 6.74 17.44
N LEU A 104 4.93 5.83 18.27
CA LEU A 104 5.65 5.26 19.41
C LEU A 104 5.63 3.74 19.33
N LYS A 105 6.77 3.12 19.62
CA LYS A 105 6.92 1.67 19.80
C LYS A 105 7.06 1.38 21.29
N PHE A 106 6.30 0.40 21.78
CA PHE A 106 6.19 0.02 23.19
C PHE A 106 6.75 -1.40 23.40
N ALA A 107 8.01 -1.63 23.05
CA ALA A 107 8.62 -2.96 23.09
C ALA A 107 7.70 -4.02 22.42
N GLU A 108 7.40 -5.15 23.12
CA GLU A 108 6.53 -6.21 22.62
C GLU A 108 5.04 -5.83 22.60
N ALA A 109 4.64 -4.77 23.31
CA ALA A 109 3.26 -4.29 23.27
C ALA A 109 2.86 -3.67 21.92
N GLY A 110 3.82 -3.54 20.99
CA GLY A 110 3.55 -3.09 19.63
C GLY A 110 3.82 -1.62 19.41
N SER A 111 3.20 -1.03 18.40
CA SER A 111 3.40 0.35 18.02
C SER A 111 2.07 1.05 17.72
N PHE A 112 2.07 2.36 17.89
CA PHE A 112 0.97 3.22 17.49
C PHE A 112 1.53 4.39 16.68
N ASP A 113 0.94 4.65 15.52
CA ASP A 113 1.29 5.81 14.70
C ASP A 113 0.06 6.56 14.20
N TYR A 114 0.28 7.82 13.82
CA TYR A 114 -0.73 8.67 13.22
C TYR A 114 -0.15 9.48 12.07
N GLY A 115 -0.92 9.60 11.00
CA GLY A 115 -0.59 10.47 9.86
C GLY A 115 -1.06 9.92 8.52
N ARG A 116 -0.31 10.24 7.45
CA ARG A 116 -0.49 9.65 6.14
C ARG A 116 0.31 8.35 6.07
N ASN A 117 -0.37 7.23 6.04
CA ASN A 117 0.26 5.91 6.04
C ASN A 117 -0.54 4.93 5.19
N TYR A 118 -0.07 3.69 5.08
CA TYR A 118 -0.80 2.64 4.39
C TYR A 118 -2.01 2.16 5.21
N GLY A 119 -3.12 1.95 4.51
CA GLY A 119 -4.30 1.29 5.04
C GLY A 119 -4.04 -0.19 5.30
N VAL A 120 -4.73 -0.76 6.28
CA VAL A 120 -4.51 -2.17 6.70
C VAL A 120 -4.83 -3.20 5.62
N ILE A 121 -5.61 -2.87 4.60
CA ILE A 121 -5.85 -3.76 3.46
C ILE A 121 -4.54 -4.05 2.72
N TYR A 122 -3.63 -3.06 2.65
CA TYR A 122 -2.33 -3.20 2.01
C TYR A 122 -1.41 -4.21 2.69
N ASP A 123 -1.65 -4.57 3.95
CA ASP A 123 -0.88 -5.62 4.64
C ASP A 123 -1.00 -6.98 3.95
N VAL A 124 -2.07 -7.20 3.19
CA VAL A 124 -2.30 -8.41 2.38
C VAL A 124 -2.11 -8.15 0.90
N THR A 125 -2.68 -7.06 0.36
CA THR A 125 -2.63 -6.78 -1.08
C THR A 125 -1.24 -6.38 -1.57
N SER A 126 -0.34 -5.91 -0.69
CA SER A 126 1.07 -5.66 -1.01
C SER A 126 1.85 -6.91 -1.44
N TRP A 127 1.36 -8.10 -1.14
CA TRP A 127 2.03 -9.32 -1.53
C TRP A 127 2.03 -9.56 -3.04
N THR A 128 1.08 -8.98 -3.76
CA THR A 128 1.04 -9.02 -5.23
C THR A 128 1.57 -7.74 -5.88
N ASP A 129 1.82 -6.68 -5.10
CA ASP A 129 2.38 -5.40 -5.57
C ASP A 129 3.93 -5.44 -5.52
N VAL A 130 4.52 -6.35 -6.29
CA VAL A 130 5.97 -6.63 -6.27
C VAL A 130 6.63 -6.57 -7.66
N LEU A 131 5.87 -6.22 -8.68
CA LEU A 131 6.37 -6.03 -10.03
C LEU A 131 7.03 -4.65 -10.17
N PRO A 132 7.99 -4.49 -11.11
CA PRO A 132 8.69 -3.21 -11.28
C PRO A 132 7.77 -2.04 -11.57
N GLU A 133 6.74 -2.24 -12.39
CA GLU A 133 5.82 -1.21 -12.85
C GLU A 133 4.35 -1.64 -12.74
N PHE A 134 3.98 -2.76 -13.29
CA PHE A 134 2.61 -3.26 -13.24
C PHE A 134 2.35 -4.00 -11.92
N GLY A 135 1.07 -4.18 -11.57
CA GLY A 135 0.66 -4.81 -10.33
C GLY A 135 0.07 -3.83 -9.33
N GLY A 136 -0.73 -4.34 -8.37
CA GLY A 136 -1.41 -3.50 -7.40
C GLY A 136 -2.48 -2.58 -7.99
N ASP A 137 -2.99 -2.87 -9.20
CA ASP A 137 -3.90 -1.99 -9.93
C ASP A 137 -5.37 -2.22 -9.60
N THR A 138 -5.69 -3.21 -8.81
CA THR A 138 -7.07 -3.49 -8.40
C THR A 138 -7.53 -2.63 -7.22
N TYR A 139 -6.65 -1.79 -6.67
CA TYR A 139 -6.90 -0.86 -5.56
C TYR A 139 -6.16 0.47 -5.78
N GLY A 140 -6.31 1.42 -4.87
CA GLY A 140 -5.66 2.73 -5.04
C GLY A 140 -5.53 3.54 -3.76
N SER A 141 -4.68 4.57 -3.82
CA SER A 141 -4.49 5.53 -2.71
C SER A 141 -5.69 6.47 -2.56
N ASP A 142 -5.89 6.96 -1.34
CA ASP A 142 -7.00 7.84 -0.96
C ASP A 142 -8.36 7.21 -1.34
N ASN A 143 -8.54 5.93 -1.00
CA ASN A 143 -9.70 5.13 -1.29
C ASN A 143 -9.95 4.07 -0.20
N PHE A 144 -10.63 4.49 0.90
CA PHE A 144 -11.17 3.63 1.95
C PHE A 144 -10.19 2.60 2.55
N LEU A 145 -8.99 3.02 2.98
CA LEU A 145 -7.98 2.19 3.66
C LEU A 145 -7.38 1.06 2.79
N GLN A 146 -7.49 1.13 1.46
CA GLN A 146 -6.94 0.09 0.57
C GLN A 146 -5.45 0.25 0.32
N SER A 147 -4.94 1.48 0.25
CA SER A 147 -3.54 1.82 0.06
C SER A 147 -3.23 3.06 0.91
N ARG A 148 -2.32 3.95 0.46
CA ARG A 148 -1.98 5.15 1.23
C ARG A 148 -3.19 6.04 1.48
N ALA A 149 -3.37 6.46 2.72
CA ALA A 149 -4.50 7.27 3.17
C ALA A 149 -4.06 8.28 4.23
N ASN A 150 -4.76 9.41 4.32
CA ASN A 150 -4.49 10.45 5.31
C ASN A 150 -5.29 10.21 6.59
N GLY A 151 -4.76 10.75 7.71
CA GLY A 151 -5.47 10.81 8.98
C GLY A 151 -5.76 9.43 9.54
N VAL A 152 -4.82 8.49 9.34
CA VAL A 152 -4.94 7.13 9.87
C VAL A 152 -4.19 7.00 11.19
N ALA A 153 -4.89 6.50 12.20
CA ALA A 153 -4.35 6.07 13.48
C ALA A 153 -4.22 4.55 13.44
N THR A 154 -2.99 4.03 13.56
CA THR A 154 -2.72 2.62 13.39
C THR A 154 -2.04 2.05 14.61
N TYR A 155 -2.61 1.00 15.19
CA TYR A 155 -1.93 0.13 16.15
C TYR A 155 -1.47 -1.14 15.44
N ARG A 156 -0.20 -1.52 15.64
CA ARG A 156 0.38 -2.75 15.09
C ARG A 156 1.04 -3.56 16.18
N ASN A 157 0.84 -4.85 16.14
CA ASN A 157 1.51 -5.79 17.03
C ASN A 157 2.08 -6.94 16.22
N GLN A 158 3.29 -7.32 16.57
CA GLN A 158 4.01 -8.42 15.95
C GLN A 158 4.11 -9.58 16.93
N ASP A 159 4.17 -10.79 16.37
CA ASP A 159 4.33 -12.01 17.13
C ASP A 159 3.30 -12.17 18.27
N PHE A 160 2.12 -11.53 18.09
CA PHE A 160 1.02 -11.53 19.05
C PHE A 160 1.51 -11.30 20.50
N PHE A 161 2.08 -10.11 20.73
CA PHE A 161 2.71 -9.71 21.99
C PHE A 161 3.91 -10.57 22.41
N GLY A 162 4.64 -11.14 21.43
CA GLY A 162 5.74 -12.06 21.69
C GLY A 162 5.30 -13.47 22.10
N LEU A 163 4.02 -13.80 22.00
CA LEU A 163 3.46 -15.10 22.42
C LEU A 163 3.37 -16.09 21.28
N VAL A 164 3.21 -15.64 20.04
CA VAL A 164 3.06 -16.49 18.85
C VAL A 164 3.90 -15.94 17.71
N ASP A 165 5.07 -16.53 17.50
CA ASP A 165 5.99 -16.14 16.45
C ASP A 165 5.30 -16.11 15.07
N GLY A 166 5.50 -15.03 14.33
CA GLY A 166 4.96 -14.84 12.98
C GLY A 166 3.50 -14.44 12.92
N LEU A 167 2.76 -14.37 14.02
CA LEU A 167 1.37 -13.90 14.05
C LEU A 167 1.34 -12.40 14.29
N ASN A 168 0.97 -11.63 13.26
CA ASN A 168 0.94 -10.17 13.31
C ASN A 168 -0.48 -9.65 13.07
N PHE A 169 -0.84 -8.57 13.74
CA PHE A 169 -2.12 -7.92 13.48
C PHE A 169 -2.01 -6.38 13.51
N ALA A 170 -2.95 -5.74 12.85
CA ALA A 170 -3.12 -4.30 12.94
C ALA A 170 -4.59 -3.92 13.12
N LEU A 171 -4.80 -2.83 13.84
CA LEU A 171 -6.08 -2.15 13.99
C LEU A 171 -5.90 -0.71 13.53
N GLN A 172 -6.82 -0.21 12.72
CA GLN A 172 -6.71 1.12 12.14
C GLN A 172 -8.03 1.88 12.20
N TYR A 173 -7.94 3.16 12.48
CA TYR A 173 -9.03 4.12 12.38
C TYR A 173 -8.62 5.25 11.42
N GLN A 174 -9.55 5.71 10.60
CA GLN A 174 -9.39 6.87 9.74
C GLN A 174 -10.50 7.87 10.04
N GLY A 175 -10.13 9.11 10.33
CA GLY A 175 -11.06 10.21 10.45
C GLY A 175 -11.64 10.63 9.09
N LYS A 176 -12.77 11.34 9.12
CA LYS A 176 -13.43 11.86 7.92
C LYS A 176 -12.54 12.87 7.20
N ASN A 177 -12.45 12.70 5.88
CA ASN A 177 -11.84 13.66 4.94
C ASN A 177 -12.88 14.06 3.88
N GLY A 178 -13.41 15.27 3.98
CA GLY A 178 -14.49 15.78 3.12
C GLY A 178 -14.03 16.84 2.12
N SER A 179 -15.00 17.49 1.46
CA SER A 179 -14.76 18.53 0.46
C SER A 179 -14.43 19.89 1.09
N VAL A 180 -15.08 20.26 2.19
CA VAL A 180 -15.05 21.63 2.73
C VAL A 180 -14.97 21.69 4.26
N SER A 181 -15.28 20.61 4.96
CA SER A 181 -15.34 20.58 6.42
C SER A 181 -14.93 19.23 6.98
N GLY A 182 -13.71 19.09 7.33
CA GLY A 182 -13.16 17.90 7.94
C GLY A 182 -11.80 18.21 8.56
N GLU A 183 -11.18 17.26 9.19
CA GLU A 183 -9.84 17.40 9.78
C GLU A 183 -8.81 17.95 8.77
N ASN A 184 -9.07 17.73 7.48
CA ASN A 184 -8.27 18.26 6.38
C ASN A 184 -9.19 18.91 5.36
N ASP A 185 -9.54 20.15 5.56
CA ASP A 185 -10.27 20.98 4.59
C ASP A 185 -9.36 21.32 3.40
N THR A 186 -9.10 20.31 2.56
CA THR A 186 -8.21 20.42 1.39
C THR A 186 -8.97 20.46 0.07
N GLY A 187 -10.30 20.64 0.10
CA GLY A 187 -11.12 20.64 -1.11
C GLY A 187 -11.05 19.32 -1.88
N ARG A 188 -11.11 18.18 -1.18
CA ARG A 188 -10.99 16.86 -1.81
C ARG A 188 -12.06 16.61 -2.84
N SER A 189 -11.65 16.14 -4.00
CA SER A 189 -12.60 15.62 -4.98
C SER A 189 -13.37 14.44 -4.40
N THR A 190 -14.63 14.28 -4.81
CA THR A 190 -15.55 13.25 -4.28
C THR A 190 -14.95 11.86 -4.29
N LEU A 191 -14.18 11.52 -5.33
CA LEU A 191 -13.53 10.21 -5.45
C LEU A 191 -12.41 9.96 -4.42
N LYS A 192 -11.91 11.01 -3.77
CA LYS A 192 -10.82 10.93 -2.77
C LYS A 192 -11.30 11.22 -1.35
N GLN A 193 -12.61 11.44 -1.16
CA GLN A 193 -13.20 11.62 0.16
C GLN A 193 -13.40 10.30 0.88
N ASN A 194 -13.55 10.35 2.19
CA ASN A 194 -14.04 9.28 3.05
C ASN A 194 -14.75 9.87 4.28
N GLY A 195 -15.70 9.17 4.83
CA GLY A 195 -16.17 9.37 6.20
C GLY A 195 -15.30 8.58 7.18
N ASP A 196 -15.70 8.57 8.46
CA ASP A 196 -15.01 7.78 9.48
C ASP A 196 -14.99 6.31 9.10
N GLY A 197 -13.81 5.70 9.24
CA GLY A 197 -13.57 4.32 8.87
C GLY A 197 -12.72 3.58 9.89
N TYR A 198 -12.84 2.28 9.90
CA TYR A 198 -11.99 1.38 10.67
C TYR A 198 -11.59 0.18 9.83
N GLY A 199 -10.49 -0.44 10.20
CA GLY A 199 -10.02 -1.65 9.56
C GLY A 199 -9.16 -2.49 10.49
N ALA A 200 -8.94 -3.72 10.09
CA ALA A 200 -8.06 -4.67 10.77
C ALA A 200 -7.38 -5.57 9.75
N SER A 201 -6.18 -6.02 10.08
CA SER A 201 -5.47 -7.06 9.37
C SER A 201 -4.90 -8.09 10.32
N LEU A 202 -4.75 -9.32 9.83
CA LEU A 202 -4.09 -10.43 10.49
C LEU A 202 -3.24 -11.15 9.46
N THR A 203 -1.95 -11.33 9.75
CA THR A 203 -1.03 -12.11 8.91
C THR A 203 -0.30 -13.12 9.74
N TYR A 204 -0.08 -14.30 9.19
CA TYR A 204 0.64 -15.36 9.89
C TYR A 204 1.72 -15.95 8.98
N ASN A 205 2.96 -15.92 9.45
CA ASN A 205 4.08 -16.62 8.85
C ASN A 205 4.09 -18.06 9.35
N LEU A 206 3.76 -18.98 8.46
CA LEU A 206 3.65 -20.42 8.77
C LEU A 206 5.00 -21.14 8.82
N GLY A 207 6.09 -20.42 8.52
CA GLY A 207 7.42 -21.02 8.32
C GLY A 207 7.65 -21.51 6.90
N GLU A 208 8.89 -21.93 6.61
CA GLU A 208 9.32 -22.45 5.30
C GLU A 208 8.99 -21.53 4.11
N GLY A 209 8.86 -20.22 4.35
CA GLY A 209 8.50 -19.20 3.35
C GLY A 209 7.00 -18.99 3.13
N PHE A 210 6.13 -19.78 3.75
CA PHE A 210 4.69 -19.65 3.60
C PHE A 210 4.09 -18.60 4.55
N SER A 211 3.19 -17.80 4.03
CA SER A 211 2.39 -16.85 4.82
C SER A 211 0.93 -16.86 4.34
N ILE A 212 0.03 -16.62 5.28
CA ILE A 212 -1.40 -16.40 5.03
C ILE A 212 -1.83 -15.08 5.67
N GLY A 213 -2.76 -14.39 5.07
CA GLY A 213 -3.27 -13.12 5.61
C GLY A 213 -4.72 -12.86 5.25
N GLY A 214 -5.35 -12.07 6.10
CA GLY A 214 -6.68 -11.52 5.88
C GLY A 214 -6.74 -10.09 6.38
N ALA A 215 -7.53 -9.26 5.72
CA ALA A 215 -7.76 -7.88 6.11
C ALA A 215 -9.19 -7.44 5.80
N MET A 216 -9.69 -6.48 6.57
CA MET A 216 -11.00 -5.88 6.34
C MET A 216 -10.97 -4.39 6.64
N SER A 217 -11.80 -3.64 5.95
CA SER A 217 -12.10 -2.25 6.31
C SER A 217 -13.57 -1.92 6.05
N SER A 218 -14.07 -0.94 6.79
CA SER A 218 -15.42 -0.41 6.61
C SER A 218 -15.40 1.09 6.93
N SER A 219 -15.67 1.91 5.93
CA SER A 219 -15.65 3.37 6.02
C SER A 219 -17.02 3.94 5.66
N LYS A 220 -17.48 4.95 6.37
CA LYS A 220 -18.65 5.71 5.92
C LYS A 220 -18.33 6.44 4.62
N ARG A 221 -19.31 6.56 3.76
CA ARG A 221 -19.24 7.44 2.60
C ARG A 221 -19.71 8.83 2.97
N THR A 222 -19.19 9.85 2.29
CA THR A 222 -19.59 11.24 2.52
C THR A 222 -20.94 11.54 1.87
N ALA A 223 -21.56 12.65 2.26
CA ALA A 223 -22.79 13.12 1.61
C ALA A 223 -22.58 13.39 0.10
N ASP A 224 -21.39 13.90 -0.29
CA ASP A 224 -21.06 14.12 -1.70
C ASP A 224 -20.97 12.80 -2.50
N GLN A 225 -20.48 11.75 -1.87
CA GLN A 225 -20.39 10.40 -2.47
C GLN A 225 -21.74 9.71 -2.60
N ASN A 226 -22.70 10.09 -1.77
CA ASN A 226 -24.07 9.59 -1.76
C ASN A 226 -25.08 10.57 -2.39
N ASN A 227 -24.58 11.58 -3.09
CA ASN A 227 -25.46 12.60 -3.68
C ASN A 227 -26.19 12.04 -4.90
N THR A 228 -27.40 11.57 -4.66
CA THR A 228 -28.30 11.04 -5.72
C THR A 228 -28.73 12.10 -6.74
N ALA A 229 -28.51 13.38 -6.47
CA ALA A 229 -28.74 14.47 -7.44
C ALA A 229 -27.64 14.54 -8.52
N ASN A 230 -26.51 13.79 -8.36
CA ASN A 230 -25.51 13.62 -9.38
C ASN A 230 -25.62 12.23 -10.03
N PRO A 231 -26.43 12.05 -11.08
CA PRO A 231 -26.67 10.74 -11.71
C PRO A 231 -25.42 10.17 -12.42
N ALA A 232 -24.35 10.98 -12.55
CA ALA A 232 -23.08 10.52 -13.09
C ALA A 232 -22.26 9.71 -12.07
N LEU A 233 -22.52 9.88 -10.76
CA LEU A 233 -21.75 9.20 -9.73
C LEU A 233 -22.38 7.83 -9.44
N LYS A 234 -21.57 6.77 -9.58
CA LYS A 234 -21.97 5.37 -9.34
C LYS A 234 -21.64 4.94 -7.91
N GLY A 235 -22.30 3.88 -7.48
CA GLY A 235 -22.13 3.30 -6.14
C GLY A 235 -23.12 3.89 -5.13
N GLU A 236 -24.02 3.05 -4.63
CA GLU A 236 -25.05 3.43 -3.66
C GLU A 236 -24.82 2.75 -2.32
N GLY A 237 -25.00 3.47 -1.24
CA GLY A 237 -24.92 2.94 0.12
C GLY A 237 -24.11 3.81 1.06
N ASP A 238 -24.36 3.65 2.36
CA ASP A 238 -23.77 4.47 3.41
C ASP A 238 -22.31 4.12 3.71
N ARG A 239 -21.87 2.93 3.28
CA ARG A 239 -20.54 2.42 3.60
C ARG A 239 -19.82 1.90 2.36
N ALA A 240 -18.52 2.06 2.39
CA ALA A 240 -17.56 1.37 1.55
C ALA A 240 -16.87 0.28 2.38
N GLU A 241 -16.89 -0.95 1.90
CA GLU A 241 -16.35 -2.10 2.63
C GLU A 241 -15.38 -2.90 1.77
N VAL A 242 -14.34 -3.41 2.39
CA VAL A 242 -13.28 -4.20 1.74
C VAL A 242 -12.96 -5.42 2.59
N TYR A 243 -12.90 -6.59 1.97
CA TYR A 243 -12.53 -7.86 2.57
C TYR A 243 -11.48 -8.52 1.68
N SER A 244 -10.28 -8.71 2.20
CA SER A 244 -9.15 -9.27 1.47
C SER A 244 -8.59 -10.51 2.15
N GLY A 245 -8.16 -11.48 1.35
CA GLY A 245 -7.41 -12.64 1.80
C GLY A 245 -6.29 -12.95 0.82
N GLY A 246 -5.15 -13.43 1.33
CA GLY A 246 -3.97 -13.70 0.52
C GLY A 246 -3.13 -14.84 1.05
N LEU A 247 -2.37 -15.42 0.13
CA LEU A 247 -1.35 -16.45 0.37
C LEU A 247 -0.04 -16.00 -0.28
N LYS A 248 1.08 -16.26 0.39
CA LYS A 248 2.41 -15.96 -0.11
C LYS A 248 3.36 -17.12 0.17
N TYR A 249 4.25 -17.38 -0.79
CA TYR A 249 5.45 -18.19 -0.62
C TYR A 249 6.67 -17.38 -1.04
N ASP A 250 7.66 -17.25 -0.17
CA ASP A 250 8.87 -16.47 -0.38
C ASP A 250 10.07 -17.21 0.22
N ALA A 251 10.61 -18.15 -0.54
CA ALA A 251 11.80 -18.93 -0.18
C ALA A 251 12.41 -19.59 -1.42
N ASN A 252 13.65 -20.09 -1.31
CA ASN A 252 14.35 -20.85 -2.35
C ASN A 252 14.42 -20.10 -3.69
N ASN A 253 14.63 -18.79 -3.67
CA ASN A 253 14.65 -17.92 -4.85
C ASN A 253 13.30 -17.87 -5.61
N ILE A 254 12.23 -18.43 -5.06
CA ILE A 254 10.89 -18.42 -5.63
C ILE A 254 10.02 -17.46 -4.81
N TYR A 255 9.32 -16.57 -5.48
CA TYR A 255 8.27 -15.74 -4.91
C TYR A 255 6.94 -16.05 -5.61
N LEU A 256 5.95 -16.46 -4.84
CA LEU A 256 4.59 -16.67 -5.29
C LEU A 256 3.64 -15.93 -4.36
N ALA A 257 2.70 -15.20 -4.90
CA ALA A 257 1.64 -14.62 -4.10
C ALA A 257 0.32 -14.60 -4.86
N ALA A 258 -0.77 -14.71 -4.14
CA ALA A 258 -2.10 -14.51 -4.67
C ALA A 258 -2.98 -13.84 -3.62
N GLN A 259 -3.85 -12.93 -4.05
CA GLN A 259 -4.83 -12.28 -3.21
C GLN A 259 -6.21 -12.26 -3.90
N TYR A 260 -7.25 -12.34 -3.09
CA TYR A 260 -8.62 -12.09 -3.49
C TYR A 260 -9.23 -11.04 -2.58
N THR A 261 -9.81 -10.00 -3.20
CA THR A 261 -10.44 -8.90 -2.47
C THR A 261 -11.84 -8.67 -3.00
N GLN A 262 -12.83 -8.80 -2.13
CA GLN A 262 -14.21 -8.39 -2.41
C GLN A 262 -14.48 -7.03 -1.81
N THR A 263 -15.08 -6.15 -2.61
CA THR A 263 -15.41 -4.79 -2.18
C THR A 263 -16.89 -4.49 -2.38
N TYR A 264 -17.38 -3.56 -1.56
CA TYR A 264 -18.69 -2.94 -1.71
C TYR A 264 -18.49 -1.43 -1.69
N ASN A 265 -18.87 -0.74 -2.76
CA ASN A 265 -18.70 0.71 -2.94
C ASN A 265 -17.25 1.21 -2.74
N ALA A 266 -16.24 0.38 -3.00
CA ALA A 266 -14.85 0.69 -2.74
C ALA A 266 -13.92 0.46 -3.95
N THR A 267 -14.30 -0.27 -4.99
CA THR A 267 -13.55 -0.36 -6.25
C THR A 267 -14.04 0.70 -7.22
N ARG A 268 -13.14 1.56 -7.66
CA ARG A 268 -13.46 2.67 -8.57
C ARG A 268 -13.80 2.16 -9.97
N VAL A 269 -14.75 2.83 -10.60
CA VAL A 269 -15.14 2.67 -12.01
C VAL A 269 -14.63 3.92 -12.75
N GLY A 270 -13.32 4.00 -12.97
CA GLY A 270 -12.68 5.18 -13.52
C GLY A 270 -13.03 6.45 -12.74
N SER A 271 -13.51 7.48 -13.42
CA SER A 271 -14.01 8.73 -12.83
C SER A 271 -15.50 8.71 -12.46
N LEU A 272 -16.21 7.61 -12.73
CA LEU A 272 -17.67 7.52 -12.56
C LEU A 272 -18.11 7.17 -11.12
N GLY A 273 -17.19 6.90 -10.20
CA GLY A 273 -17.54 6.49 -8.83
C GLY A 273 -17.07 5.07 -8.52
N TRP A 274 -17.93 4.26 -7.94
CA TRP A 274 -17.59 2.91 -7.46
C TRP A 274 -18.59 1.86 -7.97
N ALA A 275 -18.10 0.66 -8.19
CA ALA A 275 -18.97 -0.49 -8.35
C ALA A 275 -19.68 -0.81 -7.02
N ASN A 276 -20.97 -1.12 -7.04
CA ASN A 276 -21.70 -1.54 -5.83
C ASN A 276 -21.05 -2.75 -5.17
N LYS A 277 -20.56 -3.67 -5.99
CA LYS A 277 -19.73 -4.79 -5.59
C LYS A 277 -18.63 -4.98 -6.61
N ALA A 278 -17.43 -5.35 -6.17
CA ALA A 278 -16.39 -5.81 -7.07
C ALA A 278 -15.65 -7.03 -6.50
N GLN A 279 -15.08 -7.80 -7.41
CA GLN A 279 -14.25 -8.96 -7.16
C GLN A 279 -12.89 -8.71 -7.82
N ASN A 280 -11.86 -8.60 -7.00
CA ASN A 280 -10.51 -8.32 -7.42
C ASN A 280 -9.64 -9.54 -7.14
N PHE A 281 -8.87 -9.97 -8.11
CA PHE A 281 -7.94 -11.09 -7.99
C PHE A 281 -6.61 -10.71 -8.59
N GLU A 282 -5.55 -10.97 -7.87
CA GLU A 282 -4.18 -10.82 -8.35
C GLU A 282 -3.35 -12.04 -7.97
N ALA A 283 -2.48 -12.46 -8.87
CA ALA A 283 -1.51 -13.52 -8.61
C ALA A 283 -0.19 -13.18 -9.31
N VAL A 284 0.93 -13.46 -8.65
CA VAL A 284 2.27 -13.20 -9.15
C VAL A 284 3.19 -14.38 -8.88
N ALA A 285 4.07 -14.65 -9.83
CA ALA A 285 5.18 -15.59 -9.68
C ALA A 285 6.47 -14.97 -10.18
N GLN A 286 7.54 -15.10 -9.39
CA GLN A 286 8.89 -14.62 -9.73
C GLN A 286 9.93 -15.69 -9.35
N TYR A 287 11.04 -15.70 -10.07
CA TYR A 287 12.20 -16.51 -9.74
C TYR A 287 13.47 -15.68 -9.78
N GLN A 288 14.28 -15.69 -8.73
CA GLN A 288 15.53 -14.96 -8.64
C GLN A 288 16.69 -15.86 -9.03
N PHE A 289 17.32 -15.60 -10.17
CA PHE A 289 18.58 -16.26 -10.55
C PHE A 289 19.77 -15.64 -9.82
N ASP A 290 20.78 -16.45 -9.51
CA ASP A 290 21.99 -16.02 -8.80
C ASP A 290 22.78 -14.95 -9.57
N PHE A 291 22.67 -14.91 -10.89
CA PHE A 291 23.31 -13.90 -11.74
C PHE A 291 22.55 -12.57 -11.84
N GLY A 292 21.51 -12.37 -11.03
CA GLY A 292 20.81 -11.09 -10.92
C GLY A 292 19.51 -10.98 -11.72
N LEU A 293 19.17 -11.91 -12.61
CA LEU A 293 17.91 -11.88 -13.36
C LEU A 293 16.74 -12.36 -12.51
N ARG A 294 15.61 -11.63 -12.55
CA ARG A 294 14.33 -11.99 -11.92
C ARG A 294 13.20 -11.87 -12.93
N PRO A 295 12.88 -12.92 -13.70
CA PRO A 295 11.64 -12.96 -14.48
C PRO A 295 10.41 -12.98 -13.56
N SER A 296 9.33 -12.42 -14.06
CA SER A 296 8.04 -12.34 -13.39
C SER A 296 6.90 -12.60 -14.36
N VAL A 297 5.83 -13.17 -13.84
CA VAL A 297 4.53 -13.25 -14.50
C VAL A 297 3.45 -12.96 -13.49
N ALA A 298 2.45 -12.18 -13.90
CA ALA A 298 1.31 -11.87 -13.06
C ALA A 298 0.01 -11.93 -13.85
N TYR A 299 -1.08 -12.16 -13.13
CA TYR A 299 -2.43 -12.03 -13.62
C TYR A 299 -3.22 -11.15 -12.67
N LEU A 300 -3.89 -10.15 -13.23
CA LEU A 300 -4.73 -9.22 -12.48
C LEU A 300 -6.11 -9.15 -13.12
N GLN A 301 -7.13 -9.18 -12.29
CA GLN A 301 -8.51 -8.98 -12.69
C GLN A 301 -9.27 -8.19 -11.62
N SER A 302 -9.98 -7.15 -12.05
CA SER A 302 -10.97 -6.43 -11.28
C SER A 302 -12.30 -6.51 -12.04
N LYS A 303 -13.30 -7.13 -11.45
CA LYS A 303 -14.64 -7.27 -12.02
C LYS A 303 -15.65 -6.51 -11.18
N GLY A 304 -16.15 -5.40 -11.72
CA GLY A 304 -17.30 -4.69 -11.17
C GLY A 304 -18.56 -5.51 -11.38
N LYS A 305 -19.36 -5.60 -10.33
CA LYS A 305 -20.65 -6.28 -10.31
C LYS A 305 -21.74 -5.26 -10.04
N ASP A 306 -22.84 -5.40 -10.76
CA ASP A 306 -24.04 -4.59 -10.54
C ASP A 306 -23.76 -3.08 -10.56
N ILE A 307 -22.99 -2.62 -11.58
CA ILE A 307 -22.72 -1.19 -11.78
C ILE A 307 -23.96 -0.54 -12.36
N GLU A 308 -24.47 0.54 -11.72
CA GLU A 308 -25.67 1.22 -12.17
C GLU A 308 -25.59 1.64 -13.64
N GLY A 309 -26.51 1.11 -14.44
CA GLY A 309 -26.62 1.40 -15.87
C GLY A 309 -25.66 0.62 -16.77
N TYR A 310 -24.75 -0.20 -16.20
CA TYR A 310 -23.76 -0.99 -16.95
C TYR A 310 -23.80 -2.48 -16.63
N GLY A 311 -24.36 -2.88 -15.48
CA GLY A 311 -24.35 -4.27 -15.01
C GLY A 311 -22.94 -4.75 -14.66
N ASP A 312 -22.63 -6.00 -14.98
CA ASP A 312 -21.31 -6.60 -14.73
C ASP A 312 -20.30 -6.20 -15.81
N GLN A 313 -19.15 -5.66 -15.40
CA GLN A 313 -18.07 -5.25 -16.30
C GLN A 313 -16.70 -5.71 -15.77
N ASP A 314 -15.81 -6.11 -16.68
CA ASP A 314 -14.39 -6.22 -16.35
C ASP A 314 -13.80 -4.79 -16.34
N LEU A 315 -13.41 -4.33 -15.14
CA LEU A 315 -12.82 -3.00 -14.95
C LEU A 315 -11.33 -2.98 -15.32
N LEU A 316 -10.68 -4.12 -15.06
CA LEU A 316 -9.29 -4.38 -15.36
C LEU A 316 -9.10 -5.87 -15.56
N LYS A 317 -8.34 -6.28 -16.59
CA LYS A 317 -7.95 -7.67 -16.79
C LYS A 317 -6.75 -7.76 -17.71
N TYR A 318 -5.64 -8.25 -17.17
CA TYR A 318 -4.44 -8.46 -17.97
C TYR A 318 -3.52 -9.55 -17.40
N VAL A 319 -2.60 -9.98 -18.24
CA VAL A 319 -1.42 -10.76 -17.87
C VAL A 319 -0.21 -9.87 -18.07
N ASP A 320 0.64 -9.78 -17.06
CA ASP A 320 1.93 -9.14 -17.15
C ASP A 320 3.04 -10.19 -17.23
N VAL A 321 4.02 -9.95 -18.10
CA VAL A 321 5.25 -10.73 -18.22
C VAL A 321 6.42 -9.76 -18.25
N GLY A 322 7.29 -9.85 -17.27
CA GLY A 322 8.40 -8.93 -17.11
C GLY A 322 9.68 -9.61 -16.63
N ALA A 323 10.74 -8.84 -16.57
CA ALA A 323 11.98 -9.24 -15.94
C ALA A 323 12.70 -8.04 -15.35
N THR A 324 13.27 -8.21 -14.16
CA THR A 324 14.19 -7.27 -13.54
C THR A 324 15.60 -7.85 -13.60
N TYR A 325 16.59 -7.03 -13.90
CA TYR A 325 17.99 -7.41 -13.78
C TYR A 325 18.69 -6.51 -12.76
N TYR A 326 19.18 -7.12 -11.71
CA TYR A 326 19.92 -6.43 -10.64
C TYR A 326 21.41 -6.43 -10.96
N PHE A 327 21.97 -5.31 -11.36
CA PHE A 327 23.43 -5.15 -11.55
C PHE A 327 24.16 -5.21 -10.21
N ASN A 328 23.52 -4.76 -9.16
CA ASN A 328 23.95 -4.81 -7.76
C ASN A 328 22.73 -4.54 -6.85
N LYS A 329 22.97 -4.43 -5.53
CA LYS A 329 21.87 -4.16 -4.56
C LYS A 329 21.17 -2.80 -4.70
N ASN A 330 21.72 -1.88 -5.49
CA ASN A 330 21.19 -0.52 -5.67
C ASN A 330 20.69 -0.26 -7.10
N MET A 331 20.94 -1.15 -8.05
CA MET A 331 20.63 -0.93 -9.46
C MET A 331 20.29 -2.26 -10.15
#